data_85aa407c1afecda5ff93a68106661476
#
_entry.id   85aa407c1afecda5ff93a68106661476
#
_cell.length_a   1.000
_cell.length_b   1.000
_cell.length_c   1.000
_cell.angle_alpha   90.00
_cell.angle_beta   90.00
_cell.angle_gamma   90.00
#
_symmetry.space_group_name_H-M   'P 1'
#
loop_
_entity.id
_entity.type
_entity.pdbx_description
1 polymer ?
#
loop_
_entity_poly.entity_id
_entity_poly.type
_entity_poly.pdbx_seq_one_letter_code
_entity_poly.pdbx_strand_id
1 'polypeptide(L)'
;MKKNGDNGGVVLSDLGMRLRHARLAQEITLKQLALKVGCSESLLSKLENEVASPSLAMLHRLASALETNISDLMAESWVADSPVLKPEQRIRKRFVHRSKQGGIALENLTHHHKGGLLQGNIHIIEPGVASDGLIEHQGEELGYVLEGEIELYLGAETYILGVGDSFYFPSNVPHGYKNISQLAAKVLWVNTPVTF
;
A
#
# COMPACT_ATOMS: atom_id res chain seq x y z
N MET A 1 26.48 37.59 -22.51
CA MET A 1 26.75 36.33 -21.76
C MET A 1 26.17 36.51 -20.38
N LYS A 2 24.99 35.97 -20.12
CA LYS A 2 24.39 35.87 -18.77
C LYS A 2 24.46 34.40 -18.39
N LYS A 3 25.23 34.10 -17.33
CA LYS A 3 25.29 32.77 -16.72
C LYS A 3 23.98 32.56 -15.96
N ASN A 4 23.17 31.68 -16.44
CA ASN A 4 22.08 31.10 -15.62
C ASN A 4 22.74 30.15 -14.63
N GLY A 5 22.68 30.50 -13.35
CA GLY A 5 23.00 29.59 -12.25
C GLY A 5 21.93 28.53 -12.17
N ASP A 6 22.30 27.32 -12.51
CA ASP A 6 21.49 26.13 -12.26
C ASP A 6 21.50 25.89 -10.74
N ASN A 7 20.48 26.39 -10.06
CA ASN A 7 20.18 26.00 -8.69
C ASN A 7 19.54 24.62 -8.77
N GLY A 8 20.36 23.58 -8.60
CA GLY A 8 19.90 22.19 -8.42
C GLY A 8 19.01 22.05 -7.16
N GLY A 9 17.84 22.64 -7.22
CA GLY A 9 16.77 22.38 -6.26
C GLY A 9 16.24 20.99 -6.55
N VAL A 10 16.41 20.06 -5.61
CA VAL A 10 15.71 18.80 -5.62
C VAL A 10 14.21 19.13 -5.71
N VAL A 11 13.59 18.82 -6.82
CA VAL A 11 12.13 18.95 -6.98
C VAL A 11 11.52 17.91 -6.07
N LEU A 12 11.04 18.33 -4.90
CA LEU A 12 10.32 17.48 -3.93
C LEU A 12 8.88 17.24 -4.41
N SER A 13 8.72 16.80 -5.69
CA SER A 13 7.40 16.43 -6.17
C SER A 13 6.87 15.28 -5.32
N ASP A 14 5.62 15.39 -4.92
CA ASP A 14 4.85 14.39 -4.16
C ASP A 14 5.21 14.22 -2.67
N LEU A 15 6.13 15.03 -2.12
CA LEU A 15 6.42 14.99 -0.69
C LEU A 15 5.18 15.30 0.15
N GLY A 16 4.41 16.30 -0.23
CA GLY A 16 3.19 16.70 0.46
C GLY A 16 2.16 15.58 0.49
N MET A 17 1.98 14.91 -0.64
CA MET A 17 1.09 13.76 -0.74
C MET A 17 1.57 12.60 0.17
N ARG A 18 2.87 12.30 0.19
CA ARG A 18 3.46 11.26 1.06
C ARG A 18 3.31 11.59 2.55
N LEU A 19 3.53 12.84 2.94
CA LEU A 19 3.31 13.29 4.31
C LEU A 19 1.85 13.08 4.73
N ARG A 20 0.92 13.54 3.89
CA ARG A 20 -0.52 13.37 4.12
C ARG A 20 -0.90 11.89 4.23
N HIS A 21 -0.36 11.06 3.35
CA HIS A 21 -0.62 9.64 3.33
C HIS A 21 -0.10 8.95 4.61
N ALA A 22 1.18 9.17 4.96
CA ALA A 22 1.76 8.61 6.18
C ALA A 22 0.98 9.05 7.44
N ARG A 23 0.47 10.29 7.45
CA ARG A 23 -0.38 10.77 8.54
C ARG A 23 -1.72 10.05 8.61
N LEU A 24 -2.39 9.89 7.47
CA LEU A 24 -3.70 9.21 7.38
C LEU A 24 -3.58 7.72 7.72
N ALA A 25 -2.49 7.08 7.32
CA ALA A 25 -2.20 5.69 7.67
C ALA A 25 -2.04 5.47 9.18
N GLN A 26 -1.67 6.51 9.93
CA GLN A 26 -1.62 6.50 11.40
C GLN A 26 -2.91 7.03 12.05
N GLU A 27 -3.95 7.29 11.26
CA GLU A 27 -5.25 7.85 11.74
C GLU A 27 -5.12 9.13 12.57
N ILE A 28 -4.05 9.92 12.35
CA ILE A 28 -3.85 11.17 13.08
C ILE A 28 -4.28 12.38 12.25
N THR A 29 -4.91 13.34 12.93
CA THR A 29 -5.34 14.60 12.32
C THR A 29 -4.14 15.52 12.05
N LEU A 30 -4.31 16.52 11.17
CA LEU A 30 -3.32 17.59 10.97
C LEU A 30 -2.91 18.23 12.30
N LYS A 31 -3.89 18.50 13.17
CA LYS A 31 -3.67 19.11 14.49
C LYS A 31 -2.80 18.21 15.40
N GLN A 32 -3.07 16.91 15.41
CA GLN A 32 -2.29 15.96 16.21
C GLN A 32 -0.86 15.82 15.70
N LEU A 33 -0.66 15.72 14.38
CA LEU A 33 0.69 15.68 13.80
C LEU A 33 1.43 16.98 14.02
N ALA A 34 0.78 18.15 13.84
CA ALA A 34 1.37 19.45 14.09
C ALA A 34 1.87 19.57 15.54
N LEU A 35 1.09 19.07 16.51
CA LEU A 35 1.49 19.04 17.92
C LEU A 35 2.71 18.11 18.14
N LYS A 36 2.70 16.89 17.58
CA LYS A 36 3.83 15.94 17.68
C LYS A 36 5.13 16.54 17.11
N VAL A 37 5.03 17.22 15.98
CA VAL A 37 6.16 17.79 15.23
C VAL A 37 6.62 19.15 15.81
N GLY A 38 5.80 19.81 16.63
CA GLY A 38 6.08 21.13 17.18
C GLY A 38 6.00 22.24 16.13
N CYS A 39 4.94 22.23 15.30
CA CYS A 39 4.68 23.28 14.30
C CYS A 39 3.21 23.69 14.30
N SER A 40 2.85 24.74 13.53
CA SER A 40 1.45 25.12 13.36
C SER A 40 0.73 24.17 12.37
N GLU A 41 -0.55 23.93 12.61
CA GLU A 41 -1.41 23.18 11.68
C GLU A 41 -1.43 23.82 10.28
N SER A 42 -1.43 25.15 10.21
CA SER A 42 -1.37 25.89 8.93
C SER A 42 -0.07 25.61 8.16
N LEU A 43 1.07 25.49 8.84
CA LEU A 43 2.33 25.12 8.19
C LEU A 43 2.27 23.71 7.68
N LEU A 44 1.79 22.77 8.48
CA LEU A 44 1.67 21.37 8.08
C LEU A 44 0.73 21.20 6.88
N SER A 45 -0.41 21.91 6.88
CA SER A 45 -1.31 21.95 5.73
C SER A 45 -0.63 22.47 4.46
N LYS A 46 0.20 23.50 4.57
CA LYS A 46 0.98 24.03 3.43
C LYS A 46 2.02 23.03 2.94
N LEU A 47 2.63 22.25 3.83
CA LEU A 47 3.57 21.18 3.46
C LEU A 47 2.84 20.03 2.74
N GLU A 48 1.70 19.58 3.25
CA GLU A 48 0.91 18.52 2.62
C GLU A 48 0.30 18.93 1.26
N ASN A 49 0.07 20.23 1.04
CA ASN A 49 -0.42 20.76 -0.23
C ASN A 49 0.71 21.32 -1.13
N GLU A 50 1.98 21.11 -0.76
CA GLU A 50 3.16 21.52 -1.51
C GLU A 50 3.27 23.05 -1.75
N VAL A 51 2.57 23.83 -0.94
CA VAL A 51 2.64 25.30 -0.95
C VAL A 51 3.89 25.81 -0.22
N ALA A 52 4.51 24.97 0.59
CA ALA A 52 5.75 25.24 1.30
C ALA A 52 6.65 24.01 1.28
N SER A 53 7.96 24.23 1.37
CA SER A 53 8.95 23.16 1.49
C SER A 53 9.47 23.07 2.92
N PRO A 54 9.59 21.87 3.50
CA PRO A 54 10.14 21.69 4.83
C PRO A 54 11.66 21.86 4.83
N SER A 55 12.21 22.35 5.94
CA SER A 55 13.65 22.27 6.19
C SER A 55 14.05 20.81 6.51
N LEU A 56 15.35 20.47 6.39
CA LEU A 56 15.85 19.16 6.76
C LEU A 56 15.52 18.79 8.22
N ALA A 57 15.63 19.76 9.15
CA ALA A 57 15.22 19.56 10.54
C ALA A 57 13.72 19.27 10.70
N MET A 58 12.89 19.89 9.87
CA MET A 58 11.46 19.61 9.83
C MET A 58 11.17 18.20 9.28
N LEU A 59 11.87 17.79 8.22
CA LEU A 59 11.77 16.45 7.66
C LEU A 59 12.13 15.38 8.69
N HIS A 60 13.20 15.57 9.47
CA HIS A 60 13.56 14.65 10.56
C HIS A 60 12.44 14.52 11.59
N ARG A 61 11.84 15.64 12.02
CA ARG A 61 10.74 15.61 12.99
C ARG A 61 9.48 14.95 12.42
N LEU A 62 9.16 15.22 11.15
CA LEU A 62 8.05 14.59 10.47
C LEU A 62 8.26 13.08 10.33
N ALA A 63 9.44 12.65 9.87
CA ALA A 63 9.77 11.24 9.74
C ALA A 63 9.65 10.50 11.09
N SER A 64 10.19 11.09 12.16
CA SER A 64 10.09 10.52 13.51
C SER A 64 8.65 10.45 14.01
N ALA A 65 7.86 11.52 13.82
CA ALA A 65 6.47 11.58 14.27
C ALA A 65 5.54 10.65 13.50
N LEU A 66 5.92 10.32 12.25
CA LEU A 66 5.22 9.42 11.34
C LEU A 66 5.79 8.00 11.34
N GLU A 67 6.75 7.70 12.26
CA GLU A 67 7.39 6.39 12.39
C GLU A 67 7.95 5.84 11.07
N THR A 68 8.51 6.74 10.25
CA THR A 68 9.13 6.46 8.96
C THR A 68 10.55 7.03 8.91
N ASN A 69 11.20 6.98 7.78
CA ASN A 69 12.52 7.59 7.58
C ASN A 69 12.48 8.65 6.49
N ILE A 70 13.49 9.55 6.48
CA ILE A 70 13.57 10.63 5.49
C ILE A 70 13.67 10.10 4.06
N SER A 71 14.39 9.00 3.86
CA SER A 71 14.53 8.39 2.53
C SER A 71 13.18 7.97 1.97
N ASP A 72 12.27 7.49 2.81
CA ASP A 72 10.93 7.09 2.40
C ASP A 72 10.04 8.30 2.09
N LEU A 73 10.19 9.38 2.88
CA LEU A 73 9.49 10.64 2.62
C LEU A 73 10.02 11.37 1.37
N MET A 74 11.32 11.26 1.11
CA MET A 74 11.99 11.94 -0.01
C MET A 74 12.23 11.03 -1.22
N ALA A 75 11.78 9.78 -1.19
CA ALA A 75 11.92 8.91 -2.34
C ALA A 75 11.33 9.64 -3.56
N GLU A 76 12.11 9.81 -4.61
CA GLU A 76 11.59 10.34 -5.87
C GLU A 76 10.37 9.48 -6.25
N SER A 77 9.26 10.15 -6.63
CA SER A 77 8.18 9.48 -7.35
C SER A 77 8.82 8.79 -8.53
N TRP A 78 8.99 7.48 -8.44
CA TRP A 78 9.31 6.70 -9.61
C TRP A 78 8.07 6.79 -10.50
N VAL A 79 8.02 7.83 -11.32
CA VAL A 79 7.12 7.82 -12.47
C VAL A 79 7.69 6.70 -13.31
N ALA A 80 7.06 5.53 -13.25
CA ALA A 80 7.37 4.49 -14.20
C ALA A 80 7.35 5.12 -15.58
N ASP A 81 8.31 4.78 -16.45
CA ASP A 81 8.38 5.28 -17.83
C ASP A 81 7.06 5.04 -18.59
N SER A 82 6.17 4.27 -18.02
CA SER A 82 4.83 3.95 -18.53
C SER A 82 3.86 3.70 -17.37
N PRO A 83 2.63 4.21 -17.44
CA PRO A 83 1.55 3.84 -16.51
C PRO A 83 1.06 2.39 -16.73
N VAL A 84 1.58 1.71 -17.74
CA VAL A 84 1.21 0.33 -18.10
C VAL A 84 2.27 -0.63 -17.61
N LEU A 85 1.86 -1.59 -16.78
CA LEU A 85 2.68 -2.70 -16.31
C LEU A 85 2.25 -3.98 -17.05
N LYS A 86 3.04 -4.39 -18.02
CA LYS A 86 2.76 -5.62 -18.79
C LYS A 86 3.02 -6.87 -17.96
N PRO A 87 2.36 -8.01 -18.26
CA PRO A 87 2.50 -9.26 -17.49
C PRO A 87 3.97 -9.70 -17.29
N GLU A 88 4.80 -9.57 -18.30
CA GLU A 88 6.22 -9.93 -18.26
C GLU A 88 7.09 -9.03 -17.37
N GLN A 89 6.57 -7.87 -16.99
CA GLN A 89 7.24 -6.89 -16.13
C GLN A 89 6.82 -7.02 -14.66
N ARG A 90 5.79 -7.84 -14.38
CA ARG A 90 5.23 -7.98 -13.03
C ARG A 90 6.14 -8.81 -12.15
N ILE A 91 6.36 -8.31 -10.95
CA ILE A 91 7.10 -9.06 -9.94
C ILE A 91 6.15 -10.09 -9.32
N ARG A 92 6.56 -11.35 -9.31
CA ARG A 92 5.85 -12.44 -8.63
C ARG A 92 6.67 -12.91 -7.44
N LYS A 93 6.10 -12.81 -6.23
CA LYS A 93 6.67 -13.34 -5.00
C LYS A 93 5.90 -14.58 -4.57
N ARG A 94 6.59 -15.67 -4.22
CA ARG A 94 5.97 -16.90 -3.75
C ARG A 94 6.23 -17.09 -2.26
N PHE A 95 5.17 -17.35 -1.52
CA PHE A 95 5.18 -17.69 -0.12
C PHE A 95 4.80 -19.16 0.03
N VAL A 96 5.70 -19.95 0.58
CA VAL A 96 5.46 -21.39 0.82
C VAL A 96 4.68 -21.50 2.13
N HIS A 97 3.54 -22.20 2.08
CA HIS A 97 2.75 -22.44 3.28
C HIS A 97 3.54 -23.29 4.31
N ARG A 98 3.30 -23.08 5.61
CA ARG A 98 4.00 -23.79 6.70
C ARG A 98 3.91 -25.31 6.61
N SER A 99 2.82 -25.85 6.07
CA SER A 99 2.64 -27.28 5.82
C SER A 99 3.57 -27.87 4.74
N LYS A 100 4.33 -27.02 4.03
CA LYS A 100 5.15 -27.38 2.86
C LYS A 100 4.35 -28.00 1.68
N GLN A 101 3.05 -28.01 1.77
CA GLN A 101 2.15 -28.46 0.71
C GLN A 101 1.52 -27.24 0.04
N GLY A 102 2.13 -26.82 -1.07
CA GLY A 102 1.64 -25.68 -1.83
C GLY A 102 2.06 -24.32 -1.29
N GLY A 103 1.54 -23.26 -1.90
CA GLY A 103 1.86 -21.88 -1.56
C GLY A 103 0.89 -20.88 -2.16
N ILE A 104 1.15 -19.62 -1.80
CA ILE A 104 0.47 -18.45 -2.37
C ILE A 104 1.51 -17.67 -3.14
N ALA A 105 1.21 -17.32 -4.39
CA ALA A 105 2.02 -16.37 -5.14
C ALA A 105 1.26 -15.04 -5.27
N LEU A 106 1.96 -13.95 -5.02
CA LEU A 106 1.46 -12.60 -5.23
C LEU A 106 2.11 -12.02 -6.48
N GLU A 107 1.31 -11.68 -7.47
CA GLU A 107 1.76 -11.03 -8.70
C GLU A 107 1.35 -9.55 -8.63
N ASN A 108 2.33 -8.65 -8.56
CA ASN A 108 2.06 -7.22 -8.41
C ASN A 108 1.47 -6.63 -9.69
N LEU A 109 0.38 -5.88 -9.54
CA LEU A 109 -0.30 -5.15 -10.62
C LEU A 109 0.04 -3.66 -10.61
N THR A 110 0.58 -3.16 -9.51
CA THR A 110 1.00 -1.77 -9.36
C THR A 110 2.52 -1.68 -9.42
N HIS A 111 3.03 -0.60 -9.97
CA HIS A 111 4.46 -0.30 -9.83
C HIS A 111 4.80 -0.13 -8.35
N HIS A 112 5.92 -0.72 -7.95
CA HIS A 112 6.42 -0.52 -6.60
C HIS A 112 7.05 0.87 -6.51
N HIS A 113 6.28 1.84 -6.05
CA HIS A 113 6.79 3.16 -5.75
C HIS A 113 6.48 3.52 -4.30
N LYS A 114 7.44 4.14 -3.64
CA LYS A 114 7.24 4.65 -2.28
C LYS A 114 6.19 5.78 -2.32
N GLY A 115 5.20 5.70 -1.44
CA GLY A 115 4.12 6.70 -1.34
C GLY A 115 2.90 6.42 -2.22
N GLY A 116 2.81 5.28 -2.89
CA GLY A 116 1.56 4.83 -3.49
C GLY A 116 0.50 4.58 -2.44
N LEU A 117 -0.73 5.02 -2.71
CA LEU A 117 -1.87 4.78 -1.81
C LEU A 117 -2.48 3.41 -2.00
N LEU A 118 -2.31 2.86 -3.18
CA LEU A 118 -3.01 1.68 -3.63
C LEU A 118 -2.02 0.60 -4.01
N GLN A 119 -2.24 -0.59 -3.52
CA GLN A 119 -1.54 -1.78 -3.93
C GLN A 119 -2.52 -2.75 -4.58
N GLY A 120 -2.21 -3.20 -5.79
CA GLY A 120 -2.97 -4.23 -6.48
C GLY A 120 -2.11 -5.46 -6.71
N ASN A 121 -2.66 -6.62 -6.41
CA ASN A 121 -2.02 -7.92 -6.62
C ASN A 121 -2.99 -8.91 -7.24
N ILE A 122 -2.48 -9.92 -7.93
CA ILE A 122 -3.20 -11.17 -8.15
C ILE A 122 -2.66 -12.17 -7.13
N HIS A 123 -3.51 -12.64 -6.25
CA HIS A 123 -3.23 -13.76 -5.37
C HIS A 123 -3.48 -15.06 -6.15
N ILE A 124 -2.44 -15.85 -6.34
CA ILE A 124 -2.51 -17.18 -6.98
C ILE A 124 -2.34 -18.19 -5.85
N ILE A 125 -3.42 -18.89 -5.53
CA ILE A 125 -3.54 -19.73 -4.35
C ILE A 125 -3.63 -21.17 -4.80
N GLU A 126 -2.66 -22.00 -4.45
CA GLU A 126 -2.68 -23.41 -4.81
C GLU A 126 -3.84 -24.17 -4.12
N PRO A 127 -4.29 -25.31 -4.65
CA PRO A 127 -5.42 -26.07 -4.09
C PRO A 127 -5.25 -26.40 -2.62
N GLY A 128 -6.28 -26.12 -1.79
CA GLY A 128 -6.31 -26.42 -0.37
C GLY A 128 -5.45 -25.49 0.49
N VAL A 129 -4.71 -24.55 -0.11
CA VAL A 129 -3.85 -23.61 0.62
C VAL A 129 -4.71 -22.47 1.21
N ALA A 130 -4.40 -22.09 2.44
CA ALA A 130 -5.01 -20.98 3.16
C ALA A 130 -3.97 -19.90 3.50
N SER A 131 -4.42 -18.70 3.84
CA SER A 131 -3.60 -17.69 4.50
C SER A 131 -3.07 -18.23 5.86
N ASP A 132 -1.93 -17.69 6.32
CA ASP A 132 -1.31 -18.08 7.60
C ASP A 132 -2.07 -17.46 8.80
N GLY A 133 -3.36 -17.82 8.97
CA GLY A 133 -4.24 -17.28 9.99
C GLY A 133 -5.02 -16.05 9.50
N LEU A 134 -5.65 -15.36 10.45
CA LEU A 134 -6.33 -14.10 10.20
C LEU A 134 -5.36 -12.95 10.47
N ILE A 135 -5.41 -11.96 9.61
CA ILE A 135 -4.67 -10.70 9.74
C ILE A 135 -5.65 -9.55 9.89
N GLU A 136 -5.22 -8.48 10.52
CA GLU A 136 -5.94 -7.22 10.61
C GLU A 136 -4.94 -6.06 10.47
N HIS A 137 -5.34 -5.02 9.78
CA HIS A 137 -4.54 -3.81 9.62
C HIS A 137 -5.44 -2.62 9.30
N GLN A 138 -4.88 -1.43 9.25
CA GLN A 138 -5.63 -0.25 8.85
C GLN A 138 -5.84 -0.24 7.34
N GLY A 139 -6.99 0.30 6.93
CA GLY A 139 -7.30 0.52 5.52
C GLY A 139 -8.56 -0.20 5.06
N GLU A 140 -8.60 -0.40 3.76
CA GLU A 140 -9.74 -1.01 3.07
C GLU A 140 -9.23 -1.98 2.00
N GLU A 141 -10.00 -3.02 1.77
CA GLU A 141 -9.67 -4.05 0.79
C GLU A 141 -10.84 -4.30 -0.15
N LEU A 142 -10.51 -4.47 -1.41
CA LEU A 142 -11.43 -4.90 -2.45
C LEU A 142 -10.83 -6.09 -3.18
N GLY A 143 -11.64 -7.10 -3.41
CA GLY A 143 -11.22 -8.23 -4.23
C GLY A 143 -12.26 -8.66 -5.25
N TYR A 144 -11.78 -9.41 -6.26
CA TYR A 144 -12.59 -9.98 -7.31
C TYR A 144 -12.03 -11.35 -7.71
N VAL A 145 -12.85 -12.36 -7.71
CA VAL A 145 -12.44 -13.73 -8.06
C VAL A 145 -12.34 -13.88 -9.57
N LEU A 146 -11.13 -14.14 -10.07
CA LEU A 146 -10.84 -14.31 -11.50
C LEU A 146 -10.95 -15.78 -11.92
N GLU A 147 -10.48 -16.70 -11.07
CA GLU A 147 -10.47 -18.15 -11.34
C GLU A 147 -10.63 -18.91 -10.03
N GLY A 148 -11.32 -20.07 -10.10
CA GLY A 148 -11.48 -20.96 -8.95
C GLY A 148 -12.56 -20.50 -7.97
N GLU A 149 -12.47 -21.03 -6.74
CA GLU A 149 -13.41 -20.78 -5.65
C GLU A 149 -12.64 -20.68 -4.34
N ILE A 150 -12.96 -19.70 -3.52
CA ILE A 150 -12.31 -19.48 -2.23
C ILE A 150 -13.32 -19.38 -1.09
N GLU A 151 -12.90 -19.79 0.10
CA GLU A 151 -13.50 -19.35 1.35
C GLU A 151 -12.84 -18.04 1.77
N LEU A 152 -13.61 -16.98 2.01
CA LEU A 152 -13.19 -15.73 2.60
C LEU A 152 -13.66 -15.70 4.05
N TYR A 153 -12.75 -15.50 4.98
CA TYR A 153 -13.04 -15.36 6.42
C TYR A 153 -13.03 -13.88 6.78
N LEU A 154 -14.12 -13.37 7.37
CA LEU A 154 -14.24 -11.98 7.84
C LEU A 154 -14.81 -11.99 9.26
N GLY A 155 -13.97 -11.74 10.27
CA GLY A 155 -14.35 -11.87 11.66
C GLY A 155 -14.82 -13.30 11.99
N ALA A 156 -16.09 -13.43 12.36
CA ALA A 156 -16.73 -14.73 12.64
C ALA A 156 -17.45 -15.36 11.42
N GLU A 157 -17.56 -14.62 10.34
CA GLU A 157 -18.30 -15.04 9.15
C GLU A 157 -17.39 -15.70 8.12
N THR A 158 -17.96 -16.62 7.34
CA THR A 158 -17.28 -17.29 6.21
C THR A 158 -18.15 -17.17 4.98
N TYR A 159 -17.54 -16.74 3.89
CA TYR A 159 -18.19 -16.58 2.60
C TYR A 159 -17.53 -17.47 1.55
N ILE A 160 -18.33 -18.18 0.75
CA ILE A 160 -17.86 -18.93 -0.41
C ILE A 160 -18.01 -18.03 -1.62
N LEU A 161 -16.90 -17.79 -2.31
CA LEU A 161 -16.83 -16.86 -3.45
C LEU A 161 -16.32 -17.61 -4.67
N GLY A 162 -17.08 -17.55 -5.76
CA GLY A 162 -16.75 -18.09 -7.06
C GLY A 162 -16.37 -17.01 -8.08
N VAL A 163 -16.05 -17.45 -9.30
CA VAL A 163 -15.67 -16.57 -10.41
C VAL A 163 -16.74 -15.49 -10.65
N GLY A 164 -16.33 -14.24 -10.66
CA GLY A 164 -17.21 -13.08 -10.86
C GLY A 164 -17.68 -12.44 -9.57
N ASP A 165 -17.52 -13.10 -8.42
CA ASP A 165 -17.86 -12.50 -7.13
C ASP A 165 -16.81 -11.47 -6.72
N SER A 166 -17.27 -10.44 -6.04
CA SER A 166 -16.43 -9.39 -5.47
C SER A 166 -16.72 -9.21 -3.99
N PHE A 167 -15.74 -8.71 -3.27
CA PHE A 167 -15.85 -8.36 -1.86
C PHE A 167 -15.20 -7.02 -1.58
N TYR A 168 -15.67 -6.38 -0.52
CA TYR A 168 -15.09 -5.14 0.00
C TYR A 168 -15.31 -5.11 1.52
N PHE A 169 -14.27 -4.76 2.26
CA PHE A 169 -14.35 -4.64 3.72
C PHE A 169 -13.25 -3.70 4.26
N PRO A 170 -13.49 -3.10 5.46
CA PRO A 170 -12.44 -2.41 6.21
C PRO A 170 -11.42 -3.43 6.74
N SER A 171 -10.13 -3.20 6.52
CA SER A 171 -9.06 -4.16 6.83
C SER A 171 -8.81 -4.36 8.34
N ASN A 172 -9.44 -3.55 9.21
CA ASN A 172 -9.44 -3.75 10.67
C ASN A 172 -10.39 -4.87 11.13
N VAL A 173 -11.13 -5.49 10.22
CA VAL A 173 -11.84 -6.74 10.46
C VAL A 173 -10.85 -7.89 10.28
N PRO A 174 -10.66 -8.80 11.27
CA PRO A 174 -9.80 -9.97 11.10
C PRO A 174 -10.22 -10.77 9.87
N HIS A 175 -9.30 -10.99 8.94
CA HIS A 175 -9.63 -11.60 7.65
C HIS A 175 -8.57 -12.59 7.18
N GLY A 176 -9.01 -13.50 6.33
CA GLY A 176 -8.17 -14.53 5.72
C GLY A 176 -8.93 -15.26 4.63
N TYR A 177 -8.28 -16.18 3.95
CA TYR A 177 -8.91 -16.93 2.87
C TYR A 177 -8.30 -18.32 2.70
N LYS A 178 -9.02 -19.19 1.95
CA LYS A 178 -8.57 -20.54 1.58
C LYS A 178 -9.08 -20.87 0.19
N ASN A 179 -8.23 -21.46 -0.62
CA ASN A 179 -8.68 -22.06 -1.89
C ASN A 179 -9.34 -23.39 -1.62
N ILE A 180 -10.62 -23.54 -2.00
CA ILE A 180 -11.41 -24.78 -1.88
C ILE A 180 -11.58 -25.50 -3.22
N SER A 181 -11.06 -24.92 -4.31
CA SER A 181 -11.08 -25.56 -5.64
C SER A 181 -10.01 -26.65 -5.79
N GLN A 182 -10.19 -27.50 -6.79
CA GLN A 182 -9.23 -28.53 -7.19
C GLN A 182 -8.04 -27.97 -8.00
N LEU A 183 -8.17 -26.76 -8.50
CA LEU A 183 -7.15 -26.04 -9.26
C LEU A 183 -6.73 -24.77 -8.51
N ALA A 184 -5.67 -24.11 -8.97
CA ALA A 184 -5.26 -22.83 -8.39
C ALA A 184 -6.37 -21.79 -8.56
N ALA A 185 -6.71 -21.10 -7.49
CA ALA A 185 -7.61 -19.95 -7.53
C ALA A 185 -6.81 -18.68 -7.79
N LYS A 186 -7.40 -17.73 -8.51
CA LYS A 186 -6.84 -16.40 -8.74
C LYS A 186 -7.82 -15.33 -8.29
N VAL A 187 -7.34 -14.43 -7.45
CA VAL A 187 -8.12 -13.31 -6.93
C VAL A 187 -7.38 -12.02 -7.20
N LEU A 188 -8.01 -11.08 -7.89
CA LEU A 188 -7.57 -9.71 -7.88
C LEU A 188 -7.80 -9.16 -6.47
N TRP A 189 -6.76 -8.61 -5.87
CA TRP A 189 -6.81 -8.04 -4.53
C TRP A 189 -6.20 -6.65 -4.53
N VAL A 190 -6.96 -5.70 -4.05
CA VAL A 190 -6.56 -4.29 -3.97
C VAL A 190 -6.70 -3.83 -2.53
N ASN A 191 -5.66 -3.23 -1.99
CA ASN A 191 -5.67 -2.66 -0.65
C ASN A 191 -5.13 -1.23 -0.63
N THR A 192 -5.62 -0.44 0.29
CA THR A 192 -5.18 0.92 0.58
C THR A 192 -5.26 1.15 2.10
N PRO A 193 -4.19 1.71 2.74
CA PRO A 193 -2.87 1.98 2.18
C PRO A 193 -2.09 0.70 1.83
N VAL A 194 -0.93 0.87 1.20
CA VAL A 194 0.00 -0.25 0.93
C VAL A 194 0.48 -0.85 2.24
N THR A 195 0.28 -2.16 2.41
CA THR A 195 0.51 -2.86 3.69
C THR A 195 1.75 -3.76 3.69
N PHE A 196 2.28 -4.14 2.50
CA PHE A 196 3.40 -5.09 2.35
C PHE A 196 4.52 -4.55 1.49
#